data_5ffb4465d25c9a0bad9d176640adb471
#
_entry.id   5ffb4465d25c9a0bad9d176640adb471
#
_cell.length_a   1.000
_cell.length_b   1.000
_cell.length_c   1.000
_cell.angle_alpha   90.00
_cell.angle_beta   90.00
_cell.angle_gamma   90.00
#
_symmetry.space_group_name_H-M   'P 1'
#
loop_
_entity.id
_entity.type
_entity.pdbx_description
1 polymer ?
#
loop_
_entity_poly.entity_id
_entity_poly.type
_entity_poly.pdbx_seq_one_letter_code
_entity_poly.pdbx_strand_id
1 'polypeptide(L)'
;MHPPMVEQELTYQKLQIPSSDIYEAMGYKDSMPDRMVIEEINTLLDRITPLLRPRFFFFLTDGLLDTEKATLTVKDTVFSIGKTIARQLRGSEAFAFFTATAGVEFEEFQHLLQQEDDMVKVYIADSLGSIIAEKAADCMEKELAAFIEKRGWKHTNRYSPGYCGWHVSEQQKLFSLFPVASPCGIQLTDSSLMIPIKSVSGIIGVGSHVRKLEYTCGLCTYENCFRRK
;
A
#
# COMPACT_ATOMS: atom_id res chain seq x y z
N MET A 1 24.86 11.22 -6.46
CA MET A 1 23.59 11.51 -7.15
C MET A 1 22.47 10.96 -6.26
N HIS A 2 21.51 11.77 -5.84
CA HIS A 2 20.40 11.25 -5.03
C HIS A 2 19.55 10.29 -5.87
N PRO A 3 19.05 9.19 -5.31
CA PRO A 3 18.15 8.30 -6.02
C PRO A 3 16.92 9.08 -6.48
N PRO A 4 16.38 8.81 -7.66
CA PRO A 4 15.14 9.43 -8.11
C PRO A 4 14.02 9.09 -7.13
N MET A 5 13.39 10.12 -6.58
CA MET A 5 12.31 10.00 -5.59
C MET A 5 11.15 10.90 -5.98
N VAL A 6 9.96 10.46 -5.66
CA VAL A 6 8.69 11.18 -5.88
C VAL A 6 7.86 11.11 -4.62
N GLU A 7 7.37 12.25 -4.16
CA GLU A 7 6.35 12.37 -3.13
C GLU A 7 5.19 13.18 -3.68
N GLN A 8 3.98 12.74 -3.45
CA GLN A 8 2.78 13.43 -3.92
C GLN A 8 1.64 13.33 -2.92
N GLU A 9 0.99 14.49 -2.69
CA GLU A 9 -0.30 14.56 -2.03
C GLU A 9 -1.42 14.43 -3.08
N LEU A 10 -2.45 13.70 -2.73
CA LEU A 10 -3.61 13.42 -3.59
C LEU A 10 -4.87 14.07 -3.03
N THR A 11 -5.85 14.29 -3.89
CA THR A 11 -7.22 14.59 -3.47
C THR A 11 -8.07 13.31 -3.58
N TYR A 12 -9.19 13.25 -2.87
CA TYR A 12 -10.12 12.11 -2.97
C TYR A 12 -10.52 11.81 -4.41
N GLN A 13 -10.76 12.84 -5.23
CA GLN A 13 -11.17 12.69 -6.63
C GLN A 13 -10.10 12.00 -7.48
N LYS A 14 -8.80 12.22 -7.17
CA LYS A 14 -7.71 11.56 -7.87
C LYS A 14 -7.63 10.06 -7.59
N LEU A 15 -8.16 9.60 -6.46
CA LEU A 15 -8.20 8.19 -6.10
C LEU A 15 -9.16 7.38 -6.97
N GLN A 16 -10.17 8.03 -7.56
CA GLN A 16 -11.14 7.39 -8.45
C GLN A 16 -11.78 6.15 -7.81
N ILE A 17 -12.28 6.28 -6.57
CA ILE A 17 -12.91 5.19 -5.82
C ILE A 17 -14.35 5.04 -6.26
N PRO A 18 -14.73 3.95 -6.96
CA PRO A 18 -16.12 3.67 -7.25
C PRO A 18 -16.84 3.17 -6.00
N SER A 19 -18.13 3.42 -5.87
CA SER A 19 -18.92 2.95 -4.73
C SER A 19 -18.89 1.43 -4.57
N SER A 20 -18.77 0.69 -5.70
CA SER A 20 -18.63 -0.77 -5.68
C SER A 20 -17.42 -1.24 -4.86
N ASP A 21 -16.29 -0.55 -4.94
CA ASP A 21 -15.08 -0.92 -4.20
C ASP A 21 -15.31 -0.75 -2.68
N ILE A 22 -16.07 0.29 -2.30
CA ILE A 22 -16.46 0.54 -0.90
C ILE A 22 -17.35 -0.60 -0.40
N TYR A 23 -18.37 -0.97 -1.20
CA TYR A 23 -19.29 -2.04 -0.84
C TYR A 23 -18.58 -3.40 -0.75
N GLU A 24 -17.68 -3.70 -1.68
CA GLU A 24 -16.87 -4.93 -1.65
C GLU A 24 -15.99 -5.00 -0.40
N ALA A 25 -15.35 -3.90 -0.02
CA ALA A 25 -14.52 -3.84 1.19
C ALA A 25 -15.32 -4.01 2.48
N MET A 26 -16.59 -3.62 2.47
CA MET A 26 -17.53 -3.86 3.57
C MET A 26 -18.13 -5.26 3.56
N GLY A 27 -17.77 -6.11 2.58
CA GLY A 27 -18.26 -7.50 2.48
C GLY A 27 -19.46 -7.71 1.56
N TYR A 28 -19.98 -6.67 0.93
CA TYR A 28 -21.08 -6.76 -0.05
C TYR A 28 -20.52 -7.17 -1.44
N LYS A 29 -20.17 -8.44 -1.64
CA LYS A 29 -19.56 -8.89 -2.91
C LYS A 29 -20.52 -8.88 -4.09
N ASP A 30 -21.70 -9.50 -3.90
CA ASP A 30 -22.71 -9.72 -4.95
C ASP A 30 -24.06 -9.10 -4.59
N SER A 31 -24.13 -8.31 -3.54
CA SER A 31 -25.33 -7.63 -3.04
C SER A 31 -25.10 -6.14 -2.86
N MET A 32 -26.18 -5.38 -2.92
CA MET A 32 -26.13 -3.95 -2.57
C MET A 32 -26.35 -3.78 -1.06
N PRO A 33 -25.66 -2.85 -0.41
CA PRO A 33 -26.00 -2.45 0.94
C PRO A 33 -27.42 -1.90 1.02
N ASP A 34 -28.03 -2.00 2.20
CA ASP A 34 -29.31 -1.34 2.46
C ASP A 34 -29.18 0.17 2.28
N ARG A 35 -30.32 0.82 1.95
CA ARG A 35 -30.36 2.27 1.71
C ARG A 35 -29.77 3.08 2.87
N MET A 36 -30.03 2.68 4.11
CA MET A 36 -29.52 3.36 5.30
C MET A 36 -27.98 3.32 5.34
N VAL A 37 -27.37 2.19 4.98
CA VAL A 37 -25.91 2.04 4.93
C VAL A 37 -25.32 2.91 3.82
N ILE A 38 -25.97 2.99 2.65
CA ILE A 38 -25.52 3.84 1.54
C ILE A 38 -25.59 5.33 1.94
N GLU A 39 -26.66 5.75 2.61
CA GLU A 39 -26.81 7.12 3.10
C GLU A 39 -25.72 7.46 4.15
N GLU A 40 -25.39 6.53 5.04
CA GLU A 40 -24.33 6.71 6.03
C GLU A 40 -22.93 6.78 5.37
N ILE A 41 -22.64 5.93 4.37
CA ILE A 41 -21.40 6.00 3.60
C ILE A 41 -21.24 7.39 2.96
N ASN A 42 -22.29 7.89 2.32
CA ASN A 42 -22.27 9.21 1.67
C ASN A 42 -22.06 10.32 2.69
N THR A 43 -22.74 10.27 3.84
CA THR A 43 -22.57 11.21 4.94
C THR A 43 -21.12 11.26 5.44
N LEU A 44 -20.51 10.11 5.64
CA LEU A 44 -19.10 10.03 6.06
C LEU A 44 -18.14 10.52 4.98
N LEU A 45 -18.41 10.21 3.71
CA LEU A 45 -17.60 10.71 2.59
C LEU A 45 -17.70 12.25 2.49
N ASP A 46 -18.86 12.83 2.64
CA ASP A 46 -19.04 14.29 2.62
C ASP A 46 -18.29 14.98 3.77
N ARG A 47 -18.25 14.34 4.95
CA ARG A 47 -17.52 14.85 6.12
C ARG A 47 -16.00 14.79 5.92
N ILE A 48 -15.47 13.68 5.38
CA ILE A 48 -14.03 13.45 5.33
C ILE A 48 -13.37 13.99 4.06
N THR A 49 -14.05 13.98 2.91
CA THR A 49 -13.45 14.37 1.62
C THR A 49 -12.72 15.72 1.63
N PRO A 50 -13.26 16.81 2.24
CA PRO A 50 -12.55 18.09 2.28
C PRO A 50 -11.28 18.07 3.14
N LEU A 51 -11.18 17.14 4.08
CA LEU A 51 -10.07 17.02 5.02
C LEU A 51 -8.98 16.08 4.50
N LEU A 52 -9.35 15.13 3.63
CA LEU A 52 -8.44 14.07 3.15
C LEU A 52 -7.20 14.63 2.45
N ARG A 53 -6.05 14.11 2.87
CA ARG A 53 -4.75 14.37 2.27
C ARG A 53 -3.99 13.05 2.09
N PRO A 54 -4.49 12.12 1.24
CA PRO A 54 -3.77 10.89 0.95
C PRO A 54 -2.44 11.23 0.30
N ARG A 55 -1.39 10.46 0.63
CA ARG A 55 -0.04 10.71 0.13
C ARG A 55 0.60 9.40 -0.29
N PHE A 56 1.51 9.50 -1.25
CA PHE A 56 2.45 8.43 -1.53
C PHE A 56 3.87 8.97 -1.68
N PHE A 57 4.80 8.07 -1.44
CA PHE A 57 6.22 8.29 -1.68
C PHE A 57 6.82 7.04 -2.33
N PHE A 58 7.72 7.21 -3.29
CA PHE A 58 8.62 6.14 -3.71
C PHE A 58 9.99 6.68 -4.07
N PHE A 59 11.00 5.80 -3.97
CA PHE A 59 12.32 6.03 -4.52
C PHE A 59 12.86 4.77 -5.18
N LEU A 60 13.71 4.96 -6.19
CA LEU A 60 14.37 3.87 -6.91
C LEU A 60 15.80 3.70 -6.40
N THR A 61 16.22 2.46 -6.23
CA THR A 61 17.59 2.13 -5.83
C THR A 61 18.02 0.82 -6.46
N ASP A 62 19.33 0.69 -6.66
CA ASP A 62 19.94 -0.59 -7.04
C ASP A 62 19.88 -1.56 -5.85
N GLY A 63 19.90 -2.85 -6.15
CA GLY A 63 19.92 -3.91 -5.15
C GLY A 63 20.37 -5.22 -5.75
N LEU A 64 20.85 -6.11 -4.91
CA LEU A 64 21.27 -7.47 -5.28
C LEU A 64 20.24 -8.48 -4.77
N LEU A 65 19.56 -9.13 -5.70
CA LEU A 65 18.59 -10.18 -5.41
C LEU A 65 19.27 -11.56 -5.46
N ASP A 66 19.27 -12.27 -4.34
CA ASP A 66 19.66 -13.69 -4.28
C ASP A 66 18.37 -14.54 -4.17
N THR A 67 18.00 -15.18 -5.27
CA THR A 67 16.77 -15.98 -5.33
C THR A 67 16.90 -17.33 -4.62
N GLU A 68 18.12 -17.85 -4.41
CA GLU A 68 18.35 -19.11 -3.70
C GLU A 68 18.22 -18.90 -2.19
N LYS A 69 18.86 -17.84 -1.68
CA LYS A 69 18.76 -17.45 -0.26
C LYS A 69 17.46 -16.70 0.07
N ALA A 70 16.69 -16.31 -0.96
CA ALA A 70 15.49 -15.50 -0.83
C ALA A 70 15.74 -14.15 -0.11
N THR A 71 16.86 -13.49 -0.48
CA THR A 71 17.27 -12.22 0.10
C THR A 71 17.38 -11.13 -0.96
N LEU A 72 17.12 -9.89 -0.54
CA LEU A 72 17.40 -8.68 -1.28
C LEU A 72 18.37 -7.83 -0.46
N THR A 73 19.53 -7.50 -1.04
CA THR A 73 20.50 -6.60 -0.41
C THR A 73 20.44 -5.25 -1.10
N VAL A 74 20.21 -4.20 -0.30
CA VAL A 74 20.21 -2.79 -0.75
C VAL A 74 21.15 -2.01 0.15
N LYS A 75 22.21 -1.45 -0.45
CA LYS A 75 23.34 -0.87 0.32
C LYS A 75 23.87 -1.93 1.30
N ASP A 76 23.90 -1.60 2.59
CA ASP A 76 24.38 -2.48 3.66
C ASP A 76 23.22 -3.25 4.35
N THR A 77 21.99 -3.14 3.84
CA THR A 77 20.80 -3.75 4.45
C THR A 77 20.39 -5.02 3.69
N VAL A 78 20.28 -6.13 4.42
CA VAL A 78 19.82 -7.41 3.88
C VAL A 78 18.40 -7.70 4.36
N PHE A 79 17.49 -7.89 3.42
CA PHE A 79 16.11 -8.29 3.64
C PHE A 79 15.92 -9.78 3.39
N SER A 80 15.23 -10.46 4.29
CA SER A 80 14.77 -11.85 4.12
C SER A 80 13.34 -11.84 3.55
N ILE A 81 13.22 -11.67 2.23
CA ILE A 81 11.93 -11.40 1.56
C ILE A 81 11.07 -12.65 1.30
N GLY A 82 11.59 -13.84 1.62
CA GLY A 82 10.90 -15.10 1.37
C GLY A 82 10.95 -15.56 -0.08
N LYS A 83 10.84 -16.91 -0.27
CA LYS A 83 11.03 -17.55 -1.57
C LYS A 83 10.02 -17.11 -2.63
N THR A 84 8.79 -16.83 -2.23
CA THR A 84 7.72 -16.38 -3.15
C THR A 84 8.07 -15.03 -3.75
N ILE A 85 8.39 -14.04 -2.92
CA ILE A 85 8.73 -12.69 -3.37
C ILE A 85 10.03 -12.70 -4.18
N ALA A 86 11.08 -13.41 -3.71
CA ALA A 86 12.34 -13.51 -4.41
C ALA A 86 12.17 -14.05 -5.84
N ARG A 87 11.27 -15.03 -6.01
CA ARG A 87 10.96 -15.61 -7.32
C ARG A 87 10.24 -14.61 -8.24
N GLN A 88 9.32 -13.81 -7.67
CA GLN A 88 8.54 -12.80 -8.40
C GLN A 88 9.38 -11.57 -8.80
N LEU A 89 10.40 -11.25 -8.03
CA LEU A 89 11.33 -10.16 -8.32
C LEU A 89 12.46 -10.54 -9.28
N ARG A 90 12.51 -11.79 -9.74
CA ARG A 90 13.56 -12.25 -10.67
C ARG A 90 13.56 -11.41 -11.95
N GLY A 91 14.75 -10.98 -12.37
CA GLY A 91 14.93 -10.17 -13.56
C GLY A 91 14.78 -8.66 -13.32
N SER A 92 14.56 -8.25 -12.06
CA SER A 92 14.59 -6.83 -11.70
C SER A 92 16.00 -6.26 -11.85
N GLU A 93 16.10 -5.09 -12.44
CA GLU A 93 17.34 -4.32 -12.61
C GLU A 93 17.51 -3.28 -11.50
N ALA A 94 16.41 -2.85 -10.91
CA ALA A 94 16.36 -1.97 -9.74
C ALA A 94 15.08 -2.23 -8.94
N PHE A 95 14.96 -1.56 -7.79
CA PHE A 95 13.84 -1.73 -6.86
C PHE A 95 13.27 -0.37 -6.47
N ALA A 96 11.96 -0.24 -6.54
CA ALA A 96 11.23 0.88 -5.98
C ALA A 96 10.77 0.52 -4.57
N PHE A 97 11.19 1.31 -3.59
CA PHE A 97 10.68 1.29 -2.22
C PHE A 97 9.58 2.34 -2.12
N PHE A 98 8.45 1.98 -1.54
CA PHE A 98 7.29 2.87 -1.51
C PHE A 98 6.56 2.87 -0.18
N THR A 99 5.86 3.97 0.06
CA THR A 99 4.80 4.10 1.06
C THR A 99 3.60 4.81 0.45
N ALA A 100 2.40 4.50 0.96
CA ALA A 100 1.19 5.25 0.68
C ALA A 100 0.29 5.24 1.92
N THR A 101 -0.51 6.29 2.11
CA THR A 101 -1.34 6.46 3.31
C THR A 101 -2.64 7.20 2.99
N ALA A 102 -3.68 6.93 3.76
CA ALA A 102 -4.88 7.74 3.77
C ALA A 102 -4.64 9.13 4.42
N GLY A 103 -3.55 9.26 5.19
CA GLY A 103 -3.16 10.50 5.86
C GLY A 103 -3.52 10.53 7.35
N VAL A 104 -2.82 11.39 8.08
CA VAL A 104 -3.08 11.65 9.51
C VAL A 104 -4.48 12.25 9.71
N GLU A 105 -4.94 13.05 8.76
CA GLU A 105 -6.25 13.67 8.76
C GLU A 105 -7.39 12.63 8.77
N PHE A 106 -7.15 11.50 8.10
CA PHE A 106 -8.07 10.37 8.13
C PHE A 106 -8.04 9.64 9.49
N GLU A 107 -6.88 9.46 10.08
CA GLU A 107 -6.74 8.83 11.41
C GLU A 107 -7.41 9.67 12.49
N GLU A 108 -7.22 10.98 12.47
CA GLU A 108 -7.91 11.91 13.35
C GLU A 108 -9.44 11.82 13.21
N PHE A 109 -9.93 11.75 11.98
CA PHE A 109 -11.37 11.55 11.72
C PHE A 109 -11.87 10.22 12.28
N GLN A 110 -11.12 9.12 12.14
CA GLN A 110 -11.50 7.84 12.74
C GLN A 110 -11.57 7.91 14.27
N HIS A 111 -10.62 8.60 14.90
CA HIS A 111 -10.63 8.79 16.35
C HIS A 111 -11.85 9.60 16.82
N LEU A 112 -12.26 10.61 16.07
CA LEU A 112 -13.48 11.37 16.37
C LEU A 112 -14.74 10.49 16.27
N LEU A 113 -14.83 9.64 15.23
CA LEU A 113 -15.96 8.71 15.09
C LEU A 113 -16.04 7.69 16.22
N GLN A 114 -14.90 7.22 16.74
CA GLN A 114 -14.88 6.33 17.88
C GLN A 114 -15.49 6.96 19.16
N GLN A 115 -15.43 8.29 19.28
CA GLN A 115 -16.04 9.02 20.41
C GLN A 115 -17.55 9.22 20.25
N GLU A 116 -18.09 9.05 19.03
CA GLU A 116 -19.54 9.13 18.77
C GLU A 116 -20.31 7.88 19.24
N ASP A 117 -19.61 6.83 19.68
CA ASP A 117 -20.16 5.53 20.14
C ASP A 117 -21.07 4.84 19.09
N ASP A 118 -20.80 5.09 17.79
CA ASP A 118 -21.51 4.49 16.66
C ASP A 118 -20.63 3.49 15.94
N MET A 119 -20.77 2.21 16.28
CA MET A 119 -19.96 1.12 15.71
C MET A 119 -20.15 0.94 14.21
N VAL A 120 -21.31 1.33 13.66
CA VAL A 120 -21.55 1.24 12.21
C VAL A 120 -20.70 2.25 11.48
N LYS A 121 -20.64 3.50 11.94
CA LYS A 121 -19.78 4.53 11.38
C LYS A 121 -18.30 4.17 11.49
N VAL A 122 -17.89 3.65 12.64
CA VAL A 122 -16.51 3.18 12.86
C VAL A 122 -16.13 2.09 11.84
N TYR A 123 -17.00 1.11 11.62
CA TYR A 123 -16.78 0.04 10.65
C TYR A 123 -16.71 0.54 9.20
N ILE A 124 -17.63 1.44 8.81
CA ILE A 124 -17.61 2.07 7.48
C ILE A 124 -16.32 2.85 7.29
N ALA A 125 -15.94 3.67 8.27
CA ALA A 125 -14.70 4.47 8.21
C ALA A 125 -13.46 3.56 8.13
N ASP A 126 -13.42 2.44 8.87
CA ASP A 126 -12.33 1.49 8.79
C ASP A 126 -12.14 0.92 7.37
N SER A 127 -13.27 0.55 6.73
CA SER A 127 -13.28 0.07 5.36
C SER A 127 -12.85 1.16 4.37
N LEU A 128 -13.38 2.38 4.51
CA LEU A 128 -13.02 3.53 3.68
C LEU A 128 -11.52 3.84 3.76
N GLY A 129 -10.93 3.88 4.95
CA GLY A 129 -9.51 4.15 5.12
C GLY A 129 -8.62 3.13 4.46
N SER A 130 -9.00 1.85 4.53
CA SER A 130 -8.28 0.77 3.85
C SER A 130 -8.28 0.94 2.33
N ILE A 131 -9.42 1.29 1.75
CA ILE A 131 -9.54 1.55 0.30
C ILE A 131 -8.75 2.78 -0.09
N ILE A 132 -8.84 3.87 0.67
CA ILE A 132 -8.12 5.12 0.39
C ILE A 132 -6.62 4.86 0.34
N ALA A 133 -6.05 4.12 1.31
CA ALA A 133 -4.64 3.78 1.34
C ALA A 133 -4.23 2.90 0.14
N GLU A 134 -5.03 1.90 -0.23
CA GLU A 134 -4.77 1.06 -1.40
C GLU A 134 -4.85 1.84 -2.71
N LYS A 135 -5.85 2.73 -2.87
CA LYS A 135 -5.96 3.59 -4.06
C LYS A 135 -4.85 4.64 -4.15
N ALA A 136 -4.36 5.12 -3.01
CA ALA A 136 -3.15 5.96 -3.00
C ALA A 136 -1.93 5.16 -3.49
N ALA A 137 -1.81 3.89 -3.11
CA ALA A 137 -0.77 3.00 -3.64
C ALA A 137 -0.97 2.67 -5.14
N ASP A 138 -2.21 2.58 -5.63
CA ASP A 138 -2.49 2.43 -7.07
C ASP A 138 -2.08 3.68 -7.85
N CYS A 139 -2.30 4.88 -7.30
CA CYS A 139 -1.82 6.13 -7.89
C CYS A 139 -0.27 6.18 -7.93
N MET A 140 0.38 5.77 -6.85
CA MET A 140 1.84 5.62 -6.78
C MET A 140 2.34 4.68 -7.87
N GLU A 141 1.71 3.52 -8.03
CA GLU A 141 2.11 2.51 -9.03
C GLU A 141 1.97 3.04 -10.47
N LYS A 142 0.92 3.83 -10.75
CA LYS A 142 0.75 4.50 -12.06
C LYS A 142 1.85 5.52 -12.30
N GLU A 143 2.19 6.33 -11.30
CA GLU A 143 3.26 7.32 -11.39
C GLU A 143 4.63 6.64 -11.58
N LEU A 144 4.90 5.56 -10.83
CA LEU A 144 6.10 4.75 -11.01
C LEU A 144 6.19 4.19 -12.44
N ALA A 145 5.08 3.63 -12.96
CA ALA A 145 5.05 3.09 -14.33
C ALA A 145 5.41 4.17 -15.37
N ALA A 146 4.81 5.36 -15.27
CA ALA A 146 5.12 6.48 -16.16
C ALA A 146 6.58 6.96 -16.01
N PHE A 147 7.11 6.91 -14.79
CA PHE A 147 8.49 7.31 -14.49
C PHE A 147 9.51 6.36 -15.14
N ILE A 148 9.28 5.04 -15.09
CA ILE A 148 10.22 4.02 -15.60
C ILE A 148 10.05 3.74 -17.10
N GLU A 149 8.88 4.07 -17.68
CA GLU A 149 8.58 3.87 -19.11
C GLU A 149 9.63 4.52 -20.02
N LYS A 150 10.14 5.69 -19.64
CA LYS A 150 11.21 6.41 -20.37
C LYS A 150 12.51 5.61 -20.52
N ARG A 151 12.70 4.57 -19.70
CA ARG A 151 13.83 3.63 -19.74
C ARG A 151 13.48 2.31 -20.45
N GLY A 152 12.26 2.16 -20.96
CA GLY A 152 11.73 0.92 -21.49
C GLY A 152 11.51 -0.16 -20.42
N TRP A 153 11.44 0.24 -19.15
CA TRP A 153 11.26 -0.67 -18.03
C TRP A 153 9.79 -0.91 -17.72
N LYS A 154 9.54 -2.08 -17.15
CA LYS A 154 8.27 -2.51 -16.58
C LYS A 154 8.43 -2.71 -15.08
N HIS A 155 7.35 -3.06 -14.40
CA HIS A 155 7.40 -3.35 -12.97
C HIS A 155 6.68 -4.65 -12.62
N THR A 156 7.02 -5.21 -11.45
CA THR A 156 6.33 -6.35 -10.83
C THR A 156 5.09 -5.87 -10.06
N ASN A 157 4.40 -6.80 -9.40
CA ASN A 157 3.44 -6.47 -8.36
C ASN A 157 4.12 -5.81 -7.15
N ARG A 158 3.32 -5.18 -6.29
CA ARG A 158 3.73 -4.68 -4.98
C ARG A 158 3.89 -5.84 -4.00
N TYR A 159 4.94 -5.82 -3.19
CA TYR A 159 5.18 -6.78 -2.12
C TYR A 159 5.47 -6.04 -0.81
N SER A 160 4.83 -6.46 0.27
CA SER A 160 4.88 -5.80 1.57
C SER A 160 5.35 -6.74 2.67
N PRO A 161 6.10 -6.25 3.68
CA PRO A 161 6.33 -7.01 4.91
C PRO A 161 5.00 -7.45 5.54
N GLY A 162 4.97 -8.65 6.10
CA GLY A 162 3.75 -9.29 6.63
C GLY A 162 3.08 -10.24 5.64
N TYR A 163 3.46 -10.25 4.35
CA TYR A 163 2.86 -11.09 3.31
C TYR A 163 3.87 -12.01 2.65
N CYS A 164 3.39 -13.13 2.08
CA CYS A 164 4.16 -14.06 1.24
C CYS A 164 5.46 -14.57 1.87
N GLY A 165 5.53 -14.66 3.21
CA GLY A 165 6.71 -15.12 3.95
C GLY A 165 7.75 -14.04 4.23
N TRP A 166 7.48 -12.78 3.93
CA TRP A 166 8.30 -11.65 4.35
C TRP A 166 7.84 -11.17 5.73
N HIS A 167 8.68 -11.33 6.76
CA HIS A 167 8.29 -11.05 8.12
C HIS A 167 8.05 -9.55 8.35
N VAL A 168 7.01 -9.21 9.12
CA VAL A 168 6.61 -7.82 9.37
C VAL A 168 7.69 -6.97 10.04
N SER A 169 8.55 -7.57 10.88
CA SER A 169 9.67 -6.86 11.53
C SER A 169 10.69 -6.29 10.53
N GLU A 170 10.74 -6.82 9.31
CA GLU A 170 11.60 -6.27 8.25
C GLU A 170 11.16 -4.87 7.80
N GLN A 171 9.98 -4.43 8.20
CA GLN A 171 9.48 -3.08 7.97
C GLN A 171 10.38 -2.01 8.61
N GLN A 172 11.00 -2.30 9.76
CA GLN A 172 11.98 -1.41 10.39
C GLN A 172 13.19 -1.16 9.45
N LYS A 173 13.70 -2.23 8.83
CA LYS A 173 14.79 -2.11 7.85
C LYS A 173 14.32 -1.36 6.60
N LEU A 174 13.10 -1.63 6.13
CA LEU A 174 12.53 -0.95 4.96
C LEU A 174 12.47 0.56 5.20
N PHE A 175 11.97 0.97 6.35
CA PHE A 175 11.87 2.39 6.70
C PHE A 175 13.24 3.05 6.91
N SER A 176 14.25 2.33 7.38
CA SER A 176 15.61 2.88 7.54
C SER A 176 16.29 3.23 6.21
N LEU A 177 15.80 2.70 5.08
CA LEU A 177 16.34 3.00 3.76
C LEU A 177 15.75 4.26 3.12
N PHE A 178 14.60 4.75 3.60
CA PHE A 178 14.00 5.95 3.04
C PHE A 178 14.93 7.15 3.22
N PRO A 179 15.08 7.99 2.19
CA PRO A 179 15.95 9.18 2.27
C PRO A 179 15.39 10.29 3.15
N VAL A 180 14.15 10.12 3.63
CA VAL A 180 13.43 11.02 4.54
C VAL A 180 13.01 10.27 5.79
N ALA A 181 13.03 10.94 6.94
CA ALA A 181 12.74 10.29 8.24
C ALA A 181 11.31 9.76 8.37
N SER A 182 10.34 10.43 7.76
CA SER A 182 8.91 10.08 7.83
C SER A 182 8.27 10.25 6.45
N PRO A 183 8.45 9.26 5.55
CA PRO A 183 7.86 9.34 4.21
C PRO A 183 6.33 9.39 4.31
N CYS A 184 5.69 10.36 3.67
CA CYS A 184 4.25 10.64 3.78
C CYS A 184 3.77 10.95 5.22
N GLY A 185 4.66 11.34 6.14
CA GLY A 185 4.34 11.51 7.55
C GLY A 185 4.18 10.19 8.33
N ILE A 186 4.49 9.04 7.73
CA ILE A 186 4.35 7.73 8.37
C ILE A 186 5.53 7.48 9.32
N GLN A 187 5.21 7.01 10.51
CA GLN A 187 6.16 6.55 11.51
C GLN A 187 5.90 5.07 11.85
N LEU A 188 6.91 4.37 12.37
CA LEU A 188 6.75 3.02 12.87
C LEU A 188 6.79 2.99 14.39
N THR A 189 5.92 2.17 14.96
CA THR A 189 6.05 1.73 16.36
C THR A 189 7.18 0.71 16.50
N ASP A 190 7.60 0.40 17.73
CA ASP A 190 8.58 -0.64 18.01
C ASP A 190 8.12 -2.02 17.51
N SER A 191 6.81 -2.26 17.46
CA SER A 191 6.20 -3.48 16.90
C SER A 191 6.08 -3.48 15.38
N SER A 192 6.65 -2.48 14.69
CA SER A 192 6.60 -2.31 13.23
C SER A 192 5.21 -1.96 12.68
N LEU A 193 4.33 -1.41 13.49
CA LEU A 193 3.04 -0.90 13.04
C LEU A 193 3.22 0.50 12.46
N MET A 194 2.59 0.78 11.32
CA MET A 194 2.58 2.12 10.72
C MET A 194 1.56 3.03 11.41
N ILE A 195 1.93 4.28 11.63
CA ILE A 195 1.06 5.36 12.08
C ILE A 195 1.21 6.52 11.06
N PRO A 196 0.15 6.94 10.37
CA PRO A 196 -1.25 6.49 10.43
C PRO A 196 -1.43 5.00 10.10
N ILE A 197 -2.42 4.34 10.75
CA ILE A 197 -2.67 2.89 10.59
C ILE A 197 -3.10 2.55 9.15
N LYS A 198 -3.88 3.43 8.51
CA LYS A 198 -4.32 3.24 7.13
C LYS A 198 -3.22 3.62 6.16
N SER A 199 -2.17 2.79 6.15
CA SER A 199 -0.97 2.97 5.34
C SER A 199 -0.53 1.63 4.77
N VAL A 200 0.19 1.68 3.65
CA VAL A 200 0.85 0.55 3.00
C VAL A 200 2.29 0.90 2.67
N SER A 201 3.18 -0.07 2.73
CA SER A 201 4.58 0.07 2.36
C SER A 201 5.09 -1.18 1.68
N GLY A 202 6.17 -1.10 0.94
CA GLY A 202 6.74 -2.28 0.32
C GLY A 202 7.78 -1.98 -0.74
N ILE A 203 8.00 -3.00 -1.58
CA ILE A 203 8.91 -2.98 -2.72
C ILE A 203 8.22 -3.39 -4.01
N ILE A 204 8.73 -2.89 -5.11
CA ILE A 204 8.37 -3.26 -6.49
C ILE A 204 9.68 -3.47 -7.24
N GLY A 205 9.83 -4.60 -7.92
CA GLY A 205 10.94 -4.80 -8.85
C GLY A 205 10.67 -4.08 -10.17
N VAL A 206 11.69 -3.41 -10.72
CA VAL A 206 11.60 -2.73 -12.01
C VAL A 206 12.72 -3.17 -12.93
N GLY A 207 12.46 -3.22 -14.24
CA GLY A 207 13.43 -3.61 -15.25
C GLY A 207 12.77 -3.99 -16.57
N SER A 208 13.59 -4.30 -17.59
CA SER A 208 13.14 -4.65 -18.93
C SER A 208 12.51 -6.05 -19.02
N HIS A 209 12.90 -6.96 -18.11
CA HIS A 209 12.52 -8.37 -18.12
C HIS A 209 11.50 -8.77 -17.04
N VAL A 210 10.95 -7.81 -16.30
CA VAL A 210 9.90 -8.04 -15.32
C VAL A 210 8.52 -7.77 -15.89
N ARG A 211 7.49 -8.28 -15.21
CA ARG A 211 6.09 -8.00 -15.56
C ARG A 211 5.21 -7.99 -14.32
N LYS A 212 4.14 -7.21 -14.38
CA LYS A 212 3.04 -7.32 -13.44
C LYS A 212 2.24 -8.58 -13.78
N LEU A 213 1.97 -9.40 -12.78
CA LEU A 213 1.14 -10.60 -12.92
C LEU A 213 -0.28 -10.29 -12.47
N GLU A 214 -1.25 -10.93 -13.07
CA GLU A 214 -2.60 -10.95 -12.51
C GLU A 214 -2.53 -11.58 -11.12
N TYR A 215 -3.20 -10.95 -10.15
CA TYR A 215 -3.18 -11.38 -8.78
C TYR A 215 -3.93 -12.70 -8.65
N THR A 216 -3.20 -13.80 -8.57
CA THR A 216 -3.78 -15.11 -8.30
C THR A 216 -3.52 -15.49 -6.85
N CYS A 217 -4.58 -15.68 -6.08
CA CYS A 217 -4.52 -16.15 -4.70
C CYS A 217 -3.78 -17.50 -4.55
N GLY A 218 -3.57 -18.24 -5.65
CA GLY A 218 -2.83 -19.48 -5.69
C GLY A 218 -1.33 -19.38 -5.35
N LEU A 219 -0.75 -18.16 -5.34
CA LEU A 219 0.64 -17.93 -4.90
C LEU A 219 0.77 -17.70 -3.39
N CYS A 220 -0.33 -17.44 -2.72
CA CYS A 220 -0.36 -17.14 -1.28
C CYS A 220 -0.64 -18.41 -0.48
N THR A 221 0.19 -18.69 0.53
CA THR A 221 0.02 -19.84 1.42
C THR A 221 -1.01 -19.61 2.54
N TYR A 222 -1.57 -18.40 2.64
CA TYR A 222 -2.56 -18.07 3.66
C TYR A 222 -3.95 -18.58 3.25
N GLU A 223 -4.38 -19.69 3.84
CA GLU A 223 -5.61 -20.41 3.45
C GLU A 223 -6.90 -19.66 3.82
N ASN A 224 -6.91 -18.95 4.95
CA ASN A 224 -8.08 -18.26 5.50
C ASN A 224 -8.17 -16.77 5.11
N CYS A 225 -7.63 -16.38 3.95
CA CYS A 225 -7.68 -15.01 3.51
C CYS A 225 -9.09 -14.63 2.97
N PHE A 226 -9.67 -13.56 3.49
CA PHE A 226 -10.97 -13.05 3.03
C PHE A 226 -10.99 -12.59 1.56
N ARG A 227 -9.80 -12.30 0.99
CA ARG A 227 -9.62 -11.95 -0.44
C ARG A 227 -9.45 -13.17 -1.34
N ARG A 228 -9.36 -14.38 -0.79
CA ARG A 228 -9.19 -15.60 -1.59
C ARG A 228 -10.49 -15.90 -2.32
N LYS A 229 -10.45 -15.82 -3.66
CA LYS A 229 -11.54 -16.27 -4.55
C LYS A 229 -11.36 -17.73 -4.88
#